data_ff08b5684f5f9260c16b0849c273a1af
#
_entry.id   ff08b5684f5f9260c16b0849c273a1af
#
_cell.length_a   1.000
_cell.length_b   1.000
_cell.length_c   1.000
_cell.angle_alpha   90.00
_cell.angle_beta   90.00
_cell.angle_gamma   90.00
#
_symmetry.space_group_name_H-M   'P 1'
#
loop_
_entity.id
_entity.type
_entity.pdbx_description
1 polymer ?
#
loop_
_entity_poly.entity_id
_entity_poly.type
_entity_poly.pdbx_seq_one_letter_code
_entity_poly.pdbx_strand_id
1 'polypeptide(L)'
;MATMPGLPMFGHGQVEGFEEKYGMEYRRPYRDEAPDAELVERHGREIFPLLKKRYLFADVERFLLYDFVAPDGSVNENVFAYSNGTAGERALVLYNNAYARADGSIRVSCPYAVKDSGGKKLETRDLAWALGLVPGEGRYLLFREERTNLWYIRRSAELARSGLRVHLEGFGCQVFLDAHEIEDDAFGHYRALHDRLGGAGTGDVAAAIQDIFLADLYAAFAEAAGPALVRRLCERLGAFEPKPAPEEAQPAAEPPTEAKARAKAAPDDAKADR
;
A
#
# COMPACT_ATOMS: atom_id res chain seq x y z
N MET A 1 -1.27 5.15 -15.77
CA MET A 1 -0.46 4.59 -16.88
C MET A 1 0.05 3.18 -16.56
N ALA A 2 0.72 2.95 -15.44
CA ALA A 2 1.25 1.61 -15.07
C ALA A 2 0.21 0.48 -15.04
N THR A 3 -1.06 0.79 -14.79
CA THR A 3 -2.18 -0.15 -14.64
C THR A 3 -3.23 -0.09 -15.77
N MET A 4 -2.96 0.67 -16.84
CA MET A 4 -3.82 0.71 -18.02
C MET A 4 -3.39 -0.35 -19.06
N PRO A 5 -4.31 -0.88 -19.87
CA PRO A 5 -3.95 -1.75 -20.98
C PRO A 5 -2.95 -1.12 -21.97
N GLY A 6 -2.21 -1.95 -22.68
CA GLY A 6 -1.20 -1.52 -23.63
C GLY A 6 0.20 -1.41 -23.02
N LEU A 7 1.11 -0.65 -23.63
CA LEU A 7 2.49 -0.49 -23.21
C LEU A 7 2.65 0.80 -22.38
N PRO A 8 3.07 0.74 -21.10
CA PRO A 8 3.38 1.94 -20.35
C PRO A 8 4.67 2.58 -20.89
N MET A 9 4.64 3.88 -21.11
CA MET A 9 5.81 4.65 -21.52
C MET A 9 6.18 5.66 -20.45
N PHE A 10 7.46 5.70 -20.07
CA PHE A 10 8.02 6.71 -19.21
C PHE A 10 8.88 7.64 -20.05
N GLY A 11 8.62 8.94 -19.97
CA GLY A 11 9.43 9.96 -20.59
C GLY A 11 10.75 10.16 -19.84
N HIS A 12 11.71 10.80 -20.48
CA HIS A 12 12.95 11.22 -19.86
C HIS A 12 12.68 12.05 -18.60
N GLY A 13 13.36 11.74 -17.51
CA GLY A 13 13.24 12.46 -16.24
C GLY A 13 11.94 12.25 -15.49
N GLN A 14 10.99 11.47 -16.01
CA GLN A 14 9.69 11.26 -15.33
C GLN A 14 9.82 10.46 -14.04
N VAL A 15 10.79 9.57 -13.97
CA VAL A 15 11.09 8.78 -12.75
C VAL A 15 11.95 9.58 -11.80
N GLU A 16 12.92 10.30 -12.34
CA GLU A 16 13.92 11.09 -11.63
C GLU A 16 13.41 12.45 -11.16
N GLY A 17 12.30 12.94 -11.72
CA GLY A 17 11.75 14.26 -11.39
C GLY A 17 12.42 15.41 -12.14
N PHE A 18 13.10 15.17 -13.26
CA PHE A 18 13.74 16.23 -14.04
C PHE A 18 12.71 17.20 -14.62
N GLU A 19 13.01 18.48 -14.55
CA GLU A 19 12.17 19.54 -15.12
C GLU A 19 12.43 19.70 -16.62
N GLU A 20 13.68 19.49 -17.07
CA GLU A 20 14.03 19.61 -18.45
C GLU A 20 13.44 18.45 -19.26
N LYS A 21 12.64 18.81 -20.27
CA LYS A 21 12.06 17.88 -21.21
C LYS A 21 12.75 18.06 -22.54
N TYR A 22 13.54 17.09 -22.94
CA TYR A 22 14.12 17.09 -24.28
C TYR A 22 13.82 15.78 -25.01
N GLY A 23 13.65 15.90 -26.30
CA GLY A 23 13.37 14.78 -27.19
C GLY A 23 14.56 14.50 -28.11
N MET A 24 14.28 13.86 -29.23
CA MET A 24 15.30 13.46 -30.19
C MET A 24 16.03 14.63 -30.90
N GLU A 25 15.49 15.85 -30.80
CA GLU A 25 16.10 17.07 -31.35
C GLU A 25 17.36 17.51 -30.61
N TYR A 26 17.49 17.12 -29.34
CA TYR A 26 18.56 17.56 -28.47
C TYR A 26 19.64 16.48 -28.37
N ARG A 27 20.88 16.86 -28.54
CA ARG A 27 22.02 15.94 -28.43
C ARG A 27 22.49 15.73 -26.99
N ARG A 28 22.18 16.67 -26.10
CA ARG A 28 22.55 16.67 -24.68
C ARG A 28 21.61 17.56 -23.89
N PRO A 29 21.46 17.35 -22.58
CA PRO A 29 20.71 18.24 -21.71
C PRO A 29 21.34 19.64 -21.67
N TYR A 30 20.51 20.64 -21.44
CA TYR A 30 20.94 22.01 -21.17
C TYR A 30 21.21 22.23 -19.68
N ARG A 31 20.59 21.42 -18.82
CA ARG A 31 20.75 21.47 -17.38
C ARG A 31 21.41 20.18 -16.89
N ASP A 32 22.23 20.29 -15.85
CA ASP A 32 22.76 19.16 -15.09
C ASP A 32 21.89 18.99 -13.85
N GLU A 33 20.84 18.20 -13.97
CA GLU A 33 19.84 17.98 -12.93
C GLU A 33 20.18 16.71 -12.16
N ALA A 34 20.13 16.80 -10.82
CA ALA A 34 20.24 15.63 -9.95
C ALA A 34 18.86 14.99 -9.77
N PRO A 35 18.76 13.63 -9.73
CA PRO A 35 17.52 12.95 -9.41
C PRO A 35 16.94 13.37 -8.06
N ASP A 36 15.62 13.57 -8.01
CA ASP A 36 14.88 13.70 -6.77
C ASP A 36 14.81 12.33 -6.08
N ALA A 37 15.62 12.15 -5.04
CA ALA A 37 15.75 10.88 -4.33
C ALA A 37 14.43 10.45 -3.67
N GLU A 38 13.63 11.38 -3.16
CA GLU A 38 12.34 11.09 -2.52
C GLU A 38 11.33 10.59 -3.55
N LEU A 39 11.26 11.24 -4.72
CA LEU A 39 10.40 10.83 -5.82
C LEU A 39 10.78 9.45 -6.35
N VAL A 40 12.08 9.19 -6.55
CA VAL A 40 12.60 7.89 -7.01
C VAL A 40 12.25 6.79 -5.99
N GLU A 41 12.45 7.03 -4.71
CA GLU A 41 12.08 6.07 -3.66
C GLU A 41 10.57 5.82 -3.63
N ARG A 42 9.77 6.86 -3.77
CA ARG A 42 8.31 6.75 -3.86
C ARG A 42 7.89 5.92 -5.08
N HIS A 43 8.47 6.13 -6.26
CA HIS A 43 8.24 5.29 -7.44
C HIS A 43 8.63 3.84 -7.18
N GLY A 44 9.72 3.61 -6.45
CA GLY A 44 10.19 2.29 -6.03
C GLY A 44 9.15 1.53 -5.19
N ARG A 45 8.45 2.23 -4.32
CA ARG A 45 7.41 1.65 -3.45
C ARG A 45 6.05 1.50 -4.14
N GLU A 46 5.61 2.52 -4.89
CA GLU A 46 4.22 2.61 -5.34
C GLU A 46 4.00 2.19 -6.79
N ILE A 47 4.99 2.37 -7.66
CA ILE A 47 4.84 2.19 -9.11
C ILE A 47 5.55 0.95 -9.63
N PHE A 48 6.80 0.72 -9.22
CA PHE A 48 7.59 -0.40 -9.75
C PHE A 48 7.03 -1.78 -9.38
N PRO A 49 6.40 -2.01 -8.21
CA PRO A 49 5.71 -3.27 -7.94
C PRO A 49 4.56 -3.54 -8.93
N LEU A 50 3.81 -2.50 -9.33
CA LEU A 50 2.75 -2.62 -10.33
C LEU A 50 3.30 -2.94 -11.72
N LEU A 51 4.46 -2.38 -12.08
CA LEU A 51 5.13 -2.70 -13.35
C LEU A 51 5.62 -4.15 -13.38
N LYS A 52 6.05 -4.71 -12.25
CA LYS A 52 6.41 -6.13 -12.14
C LYS A 52 5.19 -7.05 -12.32
N LYS A 53 3.99 -6.56 -11.99
CA LYS A 53 2.72 -7.26 -12.23
C LYS A 53 2.02 -6.80 -13.52
N ARG A 54 2.79 -6.31 -14.49
CA ARG A 54 2.25 -5.77 -15.77
C ARG A 54 1.35 -6.73 -16.52
N TYR A 55 1.58 -8.02 -16.40
CA TYR A 55 0.76 -9.08 -16.99
C TYR A 55 -0.72 -9.02 -16.58
N LEU A 56 -1.05 -8.46 -15.39
CA LEU A 56 -2.43 -8.25 -14.94
C LEU A 56 -3.15 -7.15 -15.70
N PHE A 57 -2.39 -6.19 -16.25
CA PHE A 57 -2.94 -4.96 -16.80
C PHE A 57 -2.75 -4.82 -18.31
N ALA A 58 -1.87 -5.62 -18.90
CA ALA A 58 -1.45 -5.43 -20.29
C ALA A 58 -2.55 -5.68 -21.31
N ASP A 59 -3.42 -6.65 -21.04
CA ASP A 59 -4.49 -7.09 -21.93
C ASP A 59 -5.78 -6.30 -21.73
N VAL A 60 -6.65 -6.31 -22.74
CA VAL A 60 -7.97 -5.67 -22.74
C VAL A 60 -9.12 -6.66 -22.54
N GLU A 61 -8.86 -7.96 -22.61
CA GLU A 61 -9.87 -8.99 -22.59
C GLU A 61 -10.76 -8.94 -21.36
N ARG A 62 -10.16 -8.61 -20.21
CA ARG A 62 -10.84 -8.51 -18.90
C ARG A 62 -10.91 -7.10 -18.35
N PHE A 63 -10.50 -6.12 -19.18
CA PHE A 63 -10.57 -4.72 -18.79
C PHE A 63 -12.02 -4.22 -18.80
N LEU A 64 -12.48 -3.74 -17.65
CA LEU A 64 -13.81 -3.14 -17.49
C LEU A 64 -13.69 -1.77 -16.82
N LEU A 65 -14.30 -0.77 -17.41
CA LEU A 65 -14.41 0.58 -16.86
C LEU A 65 -15.74 0.72 -16.11
N TYR A 66 -15.76 1.47 -15.01
CA TYR A 66 -16.95 1.69 -14.18
C TYR A 66 -17.22 3.18 -14.05
N ASP A 67 -18.51 3.54 -14.07
CA ASP A 67 -18.94 4.85 -13.60
C ASP A 67 -18.86 4.90 -12.08
N PHE A 68 -18.27 5.98 -11.57
CA PHE A 68 -18.24 6.27 -10.13
C PHE A 68 -19.48 7.10 -9.77
N VAL A 69 -20.41 6.45 -9.08
CA VAL A 69 -21.71 7.06 -8.76
C VAL A 69 -21.65 7.67 -7.36
N ALA A 70 -21.82 9.00 -7.32
CA ALA A 70 -21.88 9.75 -6.07
C ALA A 70 -23.16 9.44 -5.28
N PRO A 71 -23.25 9.82 -3.97
CA PRO A 71 -24.42 9.54 -3.14
C PRO A 71 -25.75 10.15 -3.65
N ASP A 72 -25.66 11.22 -4.42
CA ASP A 72 -26.82 11.89 -5.05
C ASP A 72 -27.26 11.21 -6.35
N GLY A 73 -26.57 10.16 -6.78
CA GLY A 73 -26.85 9.42 -8.02
C GLY A 73 -26.16 10.00 -9.26
N SER A 74 -25.44 11.09 -9.16
CA SER A 74 -24.66 11.64 -10.28
C SER A 74 -23.39 10.83 -10.53
N VAL A 75 -22.91 10.84 -11.77
CA VAL A 75 -21.60 10.26 -12.12
C VAL A 75 -20.50 11.28 -11.90
N ASN A 76 -19.49 10.92 -11.11
CA ASN A 76 -18.30 11.74 -10.94
C ASN A 76 -17.25 11.37 -11.99
N GLU A 77 -17.18 12.14 -13.06
CA GLU A 77 -16.26 11.92 -14.20
C GLU A 77 -14.79 12.15 -13.86
N ASN A 78 -14.48 12.72 -12.69
CA ASN A 78 -13.09 12.87 -12.24
C ASN A 78 -12.52 11.60 -11.62
N VAL A 79 -13.35 10.60 -11.32
CA VAL A 79 -12.89 9.33 -10.76
C VAL A 79 -12.84 8.27 -11.85
N PHE A 80 -11.62 7.79 -12.09
CA PHE A 80 -11.37 6.65 -12.97
C PHE A 80 -11.40 5.37 -12.14
N ALA A 81 -12.35 4.49 -12.43
CA ALA A 81 -12.49 3.19 -11.78
C ALA A 81 -12.50 2.09 -12.84
N TYR A 82 -11.61 1.11 -12.70
CA TYR A 82 -11.53 -0.01 -13.65
C TYR A 82 -10.97 -1.26 -13.00
N SER A 83 -11.38 -2.41 -13.52
CA SER A 83 -10.80 -3.71 -13.18
C SER A 83 -10.09 -4.32 -14.38
N ASN A 84 -9.11 -5.16 -14.10
CA ASN A 84 -8.45 -6.01 -15.09
C ASN A 84 -7.94 -7.28 -14.41
N GLY A 85 -7.31 -8.17 -15.14
CA GLY A 85 -6.70 -9.37 -14.59
C GLY A 85 -6.48 -10.48 -15.59
N THR A 86 -6.12 -11.63 -15.08
CA THR A 86 -5.96 -12.89 -15.81
C THR A 86 -7.06 -13.89 -15.46
N ALA A 87 -6.92 -15.14 -15.87
CA ALA A 87 -7.85 -16.20 -15.45
C ALA A 87 -7.82 -16.44 -13.92
N GLY A 88 -6.67 -16.28 -13.27
CA GLY A 88 -6.48 -16.60 -11.85
C GLY A 88 -6.36 -15.40 -10.92
N GLU A 89 -5.98 -14.22 -11.43
CA GLU A 89 -5.73 -13.05 -10.62
C GLU A 89 -6.56 -11.86 -11.09
N ARG A 90 -7.00 -11.02 -10.16
CA ARG A 90 -7.83 -9.85 -10.40
C ARG A 90 -7.22 -8.62 -9.76
N ALA A 91 -7.42 -7.48 -10.41
CA ALA A 91 -7.04 -6.16 -9.92
C ALA A 91 -8.19 -5.17 -10.09
N LEU A 92 -8.30 -4.25 -9.15
CA LEU A 92 -9.23 -3.12 -9.18
C LEU A 92 -8.44 -1.85 -8.91
N VAL A 93 -8.64 -0.84 -9.76
CA VAL A 93 -7.92 0.44 -9.67
C VAL A 93 -8.95 1.56 -9.60
N LEU A 94 -8.72 2.48 -8.67
CA LEU A 94 -9.49 3.70 -8.50
C LEU A 94 -8.53 4.89 -8.41
N TYR A 95 -8.84 5.96 -9.14
CA TYR A 95 -8.04 7.18 -9.13
C TYR A 95 -8.94 8.41 -9.23
N ASN A 96 -8.80 9.32 -8.28
CA ASN A 96 -9.47 10.60 -8.29
C ASN A 96 -8.56 11.67 -8.93
N ASN A 97 -8.96 12.20 -10.07
CA ASN A 97 -8.20 13.20 -10.84
C ASN A 97 -8.67 14.64 -10.51
N ALA A 98 -9.01 14.89 -9.26
CA ALA A 98 -9.41 16.22 -8.79
C ALA A 98 -8.87 16.50 -7.39
N TYR A 99 -8.77 17.78 -7.00
CA TYR A 99 -8.44 18.18 -5.63
C TYR A 99 -9.54 17.85 -4.61
N ALA A 100 -10.79 17.87 -5.08
CA ALA A 100 -11.92 17.55 -4.23
C ALA A 100 -11.93 16.07 -3.85
N ARG A 101 -12.40 15.78 -2.64
CA ARG A 101 -12.69 14.41 -2.22
C ARG A 101 -13.81 13.81 -3.06
N ALA A 102 -13.77 12.51 -3.25
CA ALA A 102 -14.80 11.78 -3.96
C ALA A 102 -15.35 10.66 -3.06
N ASP A 103 -16.64 10.72 -2.78
CA ASP A 103 -17.41 9.68 -2.11
C ASP A 103 -18.40 9.08 -3.09
N GLY A 104 -18.49 7.76 -3.17
CA GLY A 104 -19.41 7.11 -4.08
C GLY A 104 -19.27 5.60 -4.12
N SER A 105 -19.76 5.01 -5.19
CA SER A 105 -19.72 3.56 -5.38
C SER A 105 -19.54 3.18 -6.84
N ILE A 106 -18.98 1.99 -7.04
CA ILE A 106 -18.90 1.32 -8.35
C ILE A 106 -19.60 -0.02 -8.26
N ARG A 107 -20.38 -0.38 -9.28
CA ARG A 107 -21.13 -1.65 -9.29
C ARG A 107 -21.14 -2.34 -10.63
N VAL A 108 -21.60 -1.66 -11.68
CA VAL A 108 -21.76 -2.20 -13.02
C VAL A 108 -20.82 -1.47 -13.95
N SER A 109 -20.18 -2.20 -14.87
CA SER A 109 -19.29 -1.62 -15.85
C SER A 109 -20.03 -0.71 -16.82
N CYS A 110 -19.31 0.27 -17.37
CA CYS A 110 -19.74 0.93 -18.58
C CYS A 110 -19.98 -0.09 -19.69
N PRO A 111 -20.93 0.16 -20.62
CA PRO A 111 -21.15 -0.72 -21.75
C PRO A 111 -19.89 -0.86 -22.62
N TYR A 112 -19.53 -2.07 -22.98
CA TYR A 112 -18.40 -2.34 -23.87
C TYR A 112 -18.84 -3.24 -25.04
N ALA A 113 -18.18 -3.09 -26.18
CA ALA A 113 -18.53 -3.81 -27.39
C ALA A 113 -17.91 -5.20 -27.41
N VAL A 114 -18.75 -6.21 -27.52
CA VAL A 114 -18.35 -7.60 -27.73
C VAL A 114 -18.65 -7.97 -29.20
N LYS A 115 -17.71 -8.61 -29.89
CA LYS A 115 -17.95 -9.18 -31.21
C LYS A 115 -18.51 -10.59 -31.04
N ASP A 116 -19.65 -10.83 -31.66
CA ASP A 116 -20.31 -12.10 -31.78
C ASP A 116 -20.49 -12.44 -33.28
N SER A 117 -20.86 -13.67 -33.60
CA SER A 117 -21.16 -14.15 -34.95
C SER A 117 -22.25 -13.32 -35.67
N GLY A 118 -23.10 -12.61 -34.93
CA GLY A 118 -24.17 -11.73 -35.41
C GLY A 118 -23.76 -10.23 -35.52
N GLY A 119 -22.53 -9.84 -35.12
CA GLY A 119 -22.08 -8.46 -35.17
C GLY A 119 -21.50 -7.92 -33.88
N LYS A 120 -21.67 -6.61 -33.62
CA LYS A 120 -21.25 -5.95 -32.36
C LYS A 120 -22.45 -5.86 -31.44
N LYS A 121 -22.30 -6.34 -30.22
CA LYS A 121 -23.27 -6.20 -29.12
C LYS A 121 -22.63 -5.44 -27.96
N LEU A 122 -23.41 -4.56 -27.31
CA LEU A 122 -23.00 -3.91 -26.07
C LEU A 122 -23.37 -4.79 -24.88
N GLU A 123 -22.40 -5.02 -24.01
CA GLU A 123 -22.58 -5.76 -22.77
C GLU A 123 -22.08 -4.94 -21.57
N THR A 124 -22.63 -5.24 -20.40
CA THR A 124 -22.17 -4.75 -19.10
C THR A 124 -21.88 -5.94 -18.21
N ARG A 125 -21.02 -5.76 -17.22
CA ARG A 125 -20.70 -6.78 -16.20
C ARG A 125 -20.69 -6.15 -14.82
N ASP A 126 -21.16 -6.92 -13.84
CA ASP A 126 -21.08 -6.53 -12.44
C ASP A 126 -19.63 -6.63 -11.93
N LEU A 127 -19.28 -5.76 -10.99
CA LEU A 127 -17.97 -5.78 -10.31
C LEU A 127 -17.70 -7.14 -9.64
N ALA A 128 -18.74 -7.77 -9.06
CA ALA A 128 -18.62 -9.11 -8.47
C ALA A 128 -18.14 -10.14 -9.50
N TRP A 129 -18.74 -10.12 -10.72
CA TRP A 129 -18.29 -10.98 -11.82
C TRP A 129 -16.84 -10.68 -12.21
N ALA A 130 -16.48 -9.40 -12.33
CA ALA A 130 -15.13 -8.98 -12.70
C ALA A 130 -14.07 -9.46 -11.71
N LEU A 131 -14.40 -9.45 -10.42
CA LEU A 131 -13.54 -9.96 -9.35
C LEU A 131 -13.62 -11.47 -9.14
N GLY A 132 -14.45 -12.18 -9.94
CA GLY A 132 -14.57 -13.63 -9.89
C GLY A 132 -15.32 -14.14 -8.67
N LEU A 133 -16.23 -13.33 -8.12
CA LEU A 133 -17.01 -13.70 -6.94
C LEU A 133 -18.24 -14.51 -7.31
N VAL A 134 -18.57 -15.46 -6.46
CA VAL A 134 -19.84 -16.21 -6.48
C VAL A 134 -20.72 -15.65 -5.36
N PRO A 135 -21.71 -14.79 -5.67
CA PRO A 135 -22.55 -14.19 -4.63
C PRO A 135 -23.28 -15.26 -3.81
N GLY A 136 -23.08 -15.23 -2.50
CA GLY A 136 -23.69 -16.17 -1.57
C GLY A 136 -23.49 -15.74 -0.12
N GLU A 137 -24.32 -16.29 0.78
CA GLU A 137 -24.12 -16.08 2.21
C GLU A 137 -22.86 -16.80 2.68
N GLY A 138 -22.18 -16.22 3.67
CA GLY A 138 -20.95 -16.79 4.23
C GLY A 138 -19.73 -16.71 3.31
N ARG A 139 -19.77 -15.90 2.24
CA ARG A 139 -18.65 -15.69 1.32
C ARG A 139 -18.13 -14.26 1.42
N TYR A 140 -16.81 -14.13 1.41
CA TYR A 140 -16.12 -12.87 1.61
C TYR A 140 -15.05 -12.69 0.53
N LEU A 141 -14.98 -11.49 -0.02
CA LEU A 141 -13.86 -11.02 -0.81
C LEU A 141 -12.75 -10.55 0.14
N LEU A 142 -11.56 -11.10 0.00
CA LEU A 142 -10.31 -10.54 0.51
C LEU A 142 -9.54 -9.90 -0.64
N PHE A 143 -9.01 -8.71 -0.43
CA PHE A 143 -8.20 -7.99 -1.41
C PHE A 143 -7.25 -7.04 -0.70
N ARG A 144 -6.07 -6.84 -1.27
CA ARG A 144 -4.99 -6.07 -0.67
C ARG A 144 -4.79 -4.75 -1.42
N GLU A 145 -4.74 -3.65 -0.68
CA GLU A 145 -4.38 -2.35 -1.24
C GLU A 145 -2.84 -2.24 -1.31
N GLU A 146 -2.31 -1.99 -2.52
CA GLU A 146 -0.88 -2.11 -2.82
C GLU A 146 0.00 -1.07 -2.12
N ARG A 147 -0.48 0.18 -1.95
CA ARG A 147 0.31 1.27 -1.37
C ARG A 147 0.45 1.16 0.15
N THR A 148 -0.64 0.79 0.81
CA THR A 148 -0.70 0.65 2.27
C THR A 148 -0.34 -0.75 2.75
N ASN A 149 -0.36 -1.73 1.82
CA ASN A 149 -0.23 -3.15 2.09
C ASN A 149 -1.28 -3.69 3.08
N LEU A 150 -2.44 -3.05 3.14
CA LEU A 150 -3.54 -3.46 4.00
C LEU A 150 -4.50 -4.38 3.26
N TRP A 151 -4.96 -5.41 3.95
CA TRP A 151 -5.99 -6.31 3.52
C TRP A 151 -7.36 -5.81 3.94
N TYR A 152 -8.30 -5.88 3.04
CA TYR A 152 -9.70 -5.53 3.26
C TYR A 152 -10.57 -6.76 3.08
N ILE A 153 -11.67 -6.81 3.82
CA ILE A 153 -12.68 -7.87 3.71
C ILE A 153 -14.05 -7.26 3.40
N ARG A 154 -14.79 -7.85 2.46
CA ARG A 154 -16.15 -7.44 2.10
C ARG A 154 -17.02 -8.67 1.90
N ARG A 155 -18.30 -8.59 2.23
CA ARG A 155 -19.26 -9.67 1.95
C ARG A 155 -19.51 -9.73 0.45
N SER A 156 -19.33 -10.91 -0.18
CA SER A 156 -19.53 -11.10 -1.63
C SER A 156 -20.98 -10.79 -2.04
N ALA A 157 -21.97 -11.19 -1.24
CA ALA A 157 -23.38 -10.89 -1.48
C ALA A 157 -23.69 -9.38 -1.43
N GLU A 158 -23.09 -8.63 -0.52
CA GLU A 158 -23.26 -7.18 -0.42
C GLU A 158 -22.62 -6.47 -1.61
N LEU A 159 -21.40 -6.88 -1.99
CA LEU A 159 -20.70 -6.31 -3.13
C LEU A 159 -21.46 -6.54 -4.43
N ALA A 160 -22.03 -7.73 -4.64
CA ALA A 160 -22.86 -8.03 -5.81
C ALA A 160 -24.14 -7.19 -5.86
N ARG A 161 -24.78 -6.97 -4.71
CA ARG A 161 -26.04 -6.21 -4.63
C ARG A 161 -25.84 -4.71 -4.72
N SER A 162 -24.87 -4.16 -4.00
CA SER A 162 -24.72 -2.73 -3.76
C SER A 162 -23.44 -2.14 -4.36
N GLY A 163 -22.54 -2.98 -4.89
CA GLY A 163 -21.22 -2.55 -5.36
C GLY A 163 -20.25 -2.25 -4.23
N LEU A 164 -19.11 -1.69 -4.58
CA LEU A 164 -18.07 -1.27 -3.66
C LEU A 164 -18.21 0.22 -3.37
N ARG A 165 -18.42 0.57 -2.11
CA ARG A 165 -18.33 1.96 -1.65
C ARG A 165 -16.88 2.36 -1.50
N VAL A 166 -16.55 3.53 -1.97
CA VAL A 166 -15.19 4.06 -2.03
C VAL A 166 -15.17 5.51 -1.58
N HIS A 167 -14.15 5.83 -0.80
CA HIS A 167 -13.75 7.19 -0.46
C HIS A 167 -12.35 7.44 -0.98
N LEU A 168 -12.15 8.53 -1.72
CA LEU A 168 -10.86 8.94 -2.26
C LEU A 168 -10.58 10.39 -1.89
N GLU A 169 -9.40 10.64 -1.33
CA GLU A 169 -8.88 11.99 -1.16
C GLU A 169 -8.55 12.64 -2.51
N GLY A 170 -8.29 13.94 -2.51
CA GLY A 170 -7.85 14.65 -3.72
C GLY A 170 -6.59 14.01 -4.30
N PHE A 171 -6.60 13.72 -5.60
CA PHE A 171 -5.56 12.95 -6.32
C PHE A 171 -5.23 11.59 -5.68
N GLY A 172 -6.16 11.08 -4.85
CA GLY A 172 -6.05 9.78 -4.22
C GLY A 172 -6.15 8.65 -5.23
N CYS A 173 -5.37 7.60 -5.00
CA CYS A 173 -5.35 6.41 -5.83
C CYS A 173 -5.37 5.18 -4.92
N GLN A 174 -6.14 4.18 -5.29
CA GLN A 174 -6.18 2.86 -4.65
C GLN A 174 -6.01 1.78 -5.72
N VAL A 175 -5.10 0.86 -5.49
CA VAL A 175 -4.87 -0.28 -6.35
C VAL A 175 -5.02 -1.54 -5.53
N PHE A 176 -6.10 -2.26 -5.75
CA PHE A 176 -6.38 -3.52 -5.07
C PHE A 176 -5.90 -4.69 -5.92
N LEU A 177 -5.08 -5.53 -5.31
CA LEU A 177 -4.52 -6.75 -5.86
C LEU A 177 -4.88 -7.95 -5.00
N ASP A 178 -4.47 -9.12 -5.44
CA ASP A 178 -4.59 -10.38 -4.70
C ASP A 178 -6.05 -10.69 -4.28
N ALA A 179 -7.00 -10.17 -5.08
CA ALA A 179 -8.43 -10.35 -4.86
C ALA A 179 -8.84 -11.82 -5.01
N HIS A 180 -9.36 -12.40 -3.95
CA HIS A 180 -9.87 -13.76 -3.93
C HIS A 180 -11.05 -13.90 -2.99
N GLU A 181 -11.95 -14.82 -3.33
CA GLU A 181 -13.09 -15.15 -2.49
C GLU A 181 -12.75 -16.27 -1.51
N ILE A 182 -13.21 -16.12 -0.29
CA ILE A 182 -13.09 -17.13 0.76
C ILE A 182 -14.48 -17.43 1.34
N GLU A 183 -14.68 -18.69 1.70
CA GLU A 183 -15.88 -19.12 2.41
C GLU A 183 -15.62 -19.05 3.92
N ASP A 184 -16.64 -18.63 4.70
CA ASP A 184 -16.54 -18.59 6.15
C ASP A 184 -16.36 -20.00 6.70
N ASP A 185 -15.62 -20.10 7.77
CA ASP A 185 -15.46 -21.38 8.45
C ASP A 185 -16.65 -21.69 9.38
N ALA A 186 -16.66 -22.90 9.94
CA ALA A 186 -17.70 -23.36 10.85
C ALA A 186 -17.85 -22.50 12.12
N PHE A 187 -16.83 -21.74 12.47
CA PHE A 187 -16.79 -20.85 13.64
C PHE A 187 -17.18 -19.41 13.31
N GLY A 188 -17.28 -19.04 12.03
CA GLY A 188 -17.63 -17.70 11.60
C GLY A 188 -16.52 -16.68 11.76
N HIS A 189 -15.26 -17.08 11.62
CA HIS A 189 -14.09 -16.21 11.84
C HIS A 189 -14.04 -15.06 10.83
N TYR A 190 -14.36 -15.28 9.56
CA TYR A 190 -14.35 -14.22 8.55
C TYR A 190 -15.51 -13.25 8.71
N ARG A 191 -16.66 -13.73 9.18
CA ARG A 191 -17.78 -12.87 9.59
C ARG A 191 -17.36 -11.97 10.76
N ALA A 192 -16.76 -12.55 11.80
CA ALA A 192 -16.29 -11.81 12.96
C ALA A 192 -15.21 -10.80 12.59
N LEU A 193 -14.29 -11.18 11.69
CA LEU A 193 -13.27 -10.26 11.15
C LEU A 193 -13.89 -9.10 10.38
N HIS A 194 -14.83 -9.39 9.48
CA HIS A 194 -15.55 -8.36 8.72
C HIS A 194 -16.24 -7.35 9.66
N ASP A 195 -16.97 -7.87 10.65
CA ASP A 195 -17.76 -7.05 11.58
C ASP A 195 -16.83 -6.24 12.51
N ARG A 196 -15.70 -6.82 12.96
CA ARG A 196 -14.68 -6.13 13.77
C ARG A 196 -13.99 -5.01 13.01
N LEU A 197 -13.63 -5.25 11.75
CA LEU A 197 -12.94 -4.24 10.93
C LEU A 197 -13.87 -3.11 10.48
N GLY A 198 -15.17 -3.38 10.33
CA GLY A 198 -16.15 -2.35 9.96
C GLY A 198 -15.80 -1.60 8.66
N GLY A 199 -15.07 -2.27 7.75
CA GLY A 199 -14.60 -1.67 6.51
C GLY A 199 -13.15 -1.20 6.52
N ALA A 200 -12.49 -1.12 7.69
CA ALA A 200 -11.06 -0.81 7.80
C ALA A 200 -10.18 -1.96 7.25
N GLY A 201 -8.92 -1.65 6.97
CA GLY A 201 -7.92 -2.64 6.57
C GLY A 201 -7.13 -3.20 7.75
N THR A 202 -6.55 -4.39 7.56
CA THR A 202 -5.60 -5.02 8.49
C THR A 202 -4.31 -5.38 7.79
N GLY A 203 -3.18 -5.28 8.49
CA GLY A 203 -1.87 -5.66 7.93
C GLY A 203 -1.69 -7.16 7.79
N ASP A 204 -2.37 -7.95 8.64
CA ASP A 204 -2.28 -9.41 8.65
C ASP A 204 -3.65 -10.01 9.00
N VAL A 205 -4.24 -10.72 8.03
CA VAL A 205 -5.55 -11.36 8.18
C VAL A 205 -5.48 -12.52 9.18
N ALA A 206 -4.42 -13.32 9.14
CA ALA A 206 -4.27 -14.48 10.03
C ALA A 206 -4.10 -14.04 11.49
N ALA A 207 -3.25 -13.04 11.73
CA ALA A 207 -3.10 -12.45 13.06
C ALA A 207 -4.40 -11.83 13.58
N ALA A 208 -5.14 -11.10 12.73
CA ALA A 208 -6.42 -10.51 13.10
C ALA A 208 -7.49 -11.55 13.45
N ILE A 209 -7.53 -12.69 12.75
CA ILE A 209 -8.39 -13.84 13.07
C ILE A 209 -7.94 -14.48 14.38
N GLN A 210 -6.63 -14.68 14.58
CA GLN A 210 -6.09 -15.22 15.82
C GLN A 210 -6.45 -14.35 17.03
N ASP A 211 -6.38 -13.04 16.90
CA ASP A 211 -6.82 -12.08 17.93
C ASP A 211 -8.30 -12.22 18.29
N ILE A 212 -9.16 -12.54 17.30
CA ILE A 212 -10.58 -12.80 17.55
C ILE A 212 -10.74 -14.11 18.32
N PHE A 213 -10.05 -15.17 17.88
CA PHE A 213 -10.10 -16.48 18.52
C PHE A 213 -9.60 -16.45 19.96
N LEU A 214 -8.55 -15.66 20.25
CA LEU A 214 -7.93 -15.56 21.56
C LEU A 214 -8.52 -14.42 22.42
N ALA A 215 -9.59 -13.75 21.97
CA ALA A 215 -10.13 -12.57 22.66
C ALA A 215 -10.48 -12.84 24.13
N ASP A 216 -11.13 -13.98 24.42
CA ASP A 216 -11.50 -14.36 25.79
C ASP A 216 -10.26 -14.66 26.65
N LEU A 217 -9.24 -15.30 26.07
CA LEU A 217 -7.96 -15.55 26.75
C LEU A 217 -7.24 -14.22 27.07
N TYR A 218 -7.21 -13.29 26.11
CA TYR A 218 -6.62 -11.96 26.31
C TYR A 218 -7.37 -11.15 27.36
N ALA A 219 -8.71 -11.24 27.38
CA ALA A 219 -9.53 -10.59 28.41
C ALA A 219 -9.22 -11.15 29.82
N ALA A 220 -9.18 -12.46 29.97
CA ALA A 220 -8.83 -13.12 31.22
C ALA A 220 -7.39 -12.79 31.66
N PHE A 221 -6.45 -12.77 30.72
CA PHE A 221 -5.07 -12.37 31.01
C PHE A 221 -4.96 -10.89 31.42
N ALA A 222 -5.66 -9.99 30.75
CA ALA A 222 -5.68 -8.56 31.08
C ALA A 222 -6.29 -8.31 32.46
N GLU A 223 -7.29 -9.08 32.86
CA GLU A 223 -7.86 -9.03 34.21
C GLU A 223 -6.84 -9.50 35.26
N ALA A 224 -6.20 -10.63 35.02
CA ALA A 224 -5.21 -11.21 35.93
C ALA A 224 -3.94 -10.33 36.04
N ALA A 225 -3.43 -9.83 34.88
CA ALA A 225 -2.22 -9.01 34.74
C ALA A 225 -2.50 -7.50 34.73
N GLY A 226 -3.65 -7.08 35.22
CA GLY A 226 -4.11 -5.70 35.18
C GLY A 226 -3.23 -4.72 35.95
N PRO A 227 -3.53 -3.40 35.88
CA PRO A 227 -2.75 -2.33 36.51
C PRO A 227 -2.49 -2.52 37.99
N ALA A 228 -3.39 -3.22 38.67
CA ALA A 228 -3.25 -3.53 40.12
C ALA A 228 -2.12 -4.52 40.40
N LEU A 229 -1.94 -5.53 39.53
CA LEU A 229 -0.80 -6.46 39.64
C LEU A 229 0.51 -5.75 39.33
N VAL A 230 0.55 -5.00 38.22
CA VAL A 230 1.76 -4.24 37.81
C VAL A 230 2.18 -3.28 38.93
N ARG A 231 1.22 -2.55 39.54
CA ARG A 231 1.49 -1.63 40.64
C ARG A 231 2.08 -2.36 41.84
N ARG A 232 1.48 -3.48 42.27
CA ARG A 232 2.01 -4.32 43.36
C ARG A 232 3.41 -4.87 43.05
N LEU A 233 3.68 -5.25 41.80
CA LEU A 233 5.02 -5.69 41.38
C LEU A 233 6.02 -4.53 41.45
N CYS A 234 5.65 -3.35 40.97
CA CYS A 234 6.50 -2.15 41.04
C CYS A 234 6.78 -1.74 42.48
N GLU A 235 5.78 -1.79 43.38
CA GLU A 235 5.94 -1.51 44.79
C GLU A 235 6.91 -2.52 45.46
N ARG A 236 6.80 -3.80 45.12
CA ARG A 236 7.71 -4.82 45.62
C ARG A 236 9.13 -4.73 45.04
N LEU A 237 9.26 -4.39 43.74
CA LEU A 237 10.56 -4.20 43.09
C LEU A 237 11.21 -2.89 43.52
N GLY A 238 10.44 -1.82 43.78
CA GLY A 238 10.95 -0.59 44.36
C GLY A 238 11.42 -0.71 45.81
N ALA A 239 10.94 -1.72 46.54
CA ALA A 239 11.48 -2.10 47.84
C ALA A 239 12.76 -2.97 47.77
N PHE A 240 13.17 -3.37 46.55
CA PHE A 240 14.41 -4.10 46.30
C PHE A 240 15.48 -3.06 45.95
N GLU A 241 16.23 -2.58 46.91
CA GLU A 241 17.41 -1.78 46.61
C GLU A 241 18.36 -2.63 45.75
N PRO A 242 18.70 -2.21 44.55
CA PRO A 242 19.66 -2.94 43.75
C PRO A 242 21.00 -2.94 44.51
N LYS A 243 21.54 -4.11 44.80
CA LYS A 243 22.88 -4.24 45.35
C LYS A 243 23.83 -3.44 44.48
N PRO A 244 24.61 -2.48 45.02
CA PRO A 244 25.49 -1.68 44.19
C PRO A 244 26.39 -2.63 43.37
N ALA A 245 26.48 -2.35 42.07
CA ALA A 245 27.38 -3.07 41.19
C ALA A 245 28.80 -3.07 41.81
N PRO A 246 29.55 -4.18 41.75
CA PRO A 246 30.92 -4.17 42.22
C PRO A 246 31.65 -3.03 41.50
N GLU A 247 32.28 -2.15 42.29
CA GLU A 247 33.07 -1.02 41.82
C GLU A 247 34.11 -1.56 40.85
N GLU A 248 33.98 -1.27 39.57
CA GLU A 248 34.96 -1.62 38.55
C GLU A 248 36.27 -0.98 38.99
N ALA A 249 37.28 -1.78 39.32
CA ALA A 249 38.62 -1.35 39.66
C ALA A 249 39.11 -0.40 38.55
N GLN A 250 39.34 0.84 38.89
CA GLN A 250 39.93 1.83 37.99
C GLN A 250 41.26 1.27 37.43
N PRO A 251 41.46 1.28 36.13
CA PRO A 251 42.75 0.90 35.55
C PRO A 251 43.83 1.84 36.07
N ALA A 252 44.89 1.26 36.60
CA ALA A 252 46.05 1.94 37.10
C ALA A 252 46.59 2.96 36.08
N ALA A 253 46.84 4.19 36.55
CA ALA A 253 47.40 5.28 35.76
C ALA A 253 48.73 4.85 35.10
N GLU A 254 48.83 4.96 33.80
CA GLU A 254 50.09 4.83 33.06
C GLU A 254 51.05 5.99 33.42
N PRO A 255 52.36 5.72 33.53
CA PRO A 255 53.33 6.77 33.84
C PRO A 255 53.56 7.69 32.64
N PRO A 256 53.92 8.96 32.86
CA PRO A 256 54.03 9.95 31.80
C PRO A 256 55.24 9.69 30.89
N THR A 257 55.00 9.55 29.59
CA THR A 257 56.02 9.46 28.57
C THR A 257 56.48 10.87 28.18
N GLU A 258 57.77 11.09 28.36
CA GLU A 258 58.46 12.32 28.07
C GLU A 258 58.33 12.83 26.62
N ALA A 259 58.10 14.10 26.53
CA ALA A 259 58.15 14.90 25.31
C ALA A 259 59.56 14.92 24.68
N LYS A 260 59.63 14.66 23.38
CA LYS A 260 60.75 15.18 22.57
C LYS A 260 60.24 16.08 21.46
N ALA A 261 60.49 17.35 21.67
CA ALA A 261 60.39 18.42 20.70
C ALA A 261 61.43 18.29 19.57
N ARG A 262 61.04 18.61 18.36
CA ARG A 262 61.84 19.24 17.27
C ARG A 262 60.84 19.53 16.14
N ALA A 263 60.47 20.77 15.97
CA ALA A 263 61.11 21.91 15.32
C ALA A 263 61.24 21.78 13.78
N LYS A 264 60.41 22.62 13.12
CA LYS A 264 60.75 23.51 12.02
C LYS A 264 61.16 22.93 10.66
N ALA A 265 60.34 23.17 9.62
CA ALA A 265 60.65 24.10 8.53
C ALA A 265 59.62 23.96 7.42
N ALA A 266 58.94 25.02 7.07
CA ALA A 266 58.49 25.30 5.72
C ALA A 266 59.65 25.83 4.89
N PRO A 267 59.67 25.82 3.60
CA PRO A 267 59.08 26.87 2.77
C PRO A 267 58.38 26.32 1.48
N ASP A 268 57.33 26.93 1.07
CA ASP A 268 57.15 27.99 0.03
C ASP A 268 57.66 27.68 -1.40
N ASP A 269 56.86 28.12 -2.30
CA ASP A 269 57.08 28.42 -3.73
C ASP A 269 56.75 27.35 -4.81
N ALA A 270 55.73 27.69 -5.51
CA ALA A 270 55.66 28.40 -6.80
C ALA A 270 55.25 27.60 -8.00
N LYS A 271 54.14 28.06 -8.54
CA LYS A 271 53.90 28.40 -9.96
C LYS A 271 54.10 27.37 -11.06
N ALA A 272 53.02 27.32 -11.81
CA ALA A 272 52.92 27.63 -13.25
C ALA A 272 52.66 26.48 -14.20
N ASP A 273 51.62 26.73 -15.00
CA ASP A 273 51.44 26.48 -16.44
C ASP A 273 51.28 25.04 -16.96
N ARG A 274 50.08 24.71 -17.34
CA ARG A 274 49.52 24.72 -18.72
C ARG A 274 48.09 24.21 -18.75
#